data_33de6b9586bcb9ab8dcd915b3f6c2d08
#
_entry.id   33de6b9586bcb9ab8dcd915b3f6c2d08
#
_cell.length_a   1.000
_cell.length_b   1.000
_cell.length_c   1.000
_cell.angle_alpha   90.00
_cell.angle_beta   90.00
_cell.angle_gamma   90.00
#
_symmetry.space_group_name_H-M   'P 1'
#
loop_
_entity.id
_entity.type
_entity.pdbx_description
1 polymer ?
#
loop_
_entity_poly.entity_id
_entity_poly.type
_entity_poly.pdbx_seq_one_letter_code
_entity_poly.pdbx_strand_id
1 'polypeptide(L)'
;LTGLNSENPVKSGVPISDLSTGLFAIIGILTALRKKEVTGIGEKIDISMLDCQASLLNYMATMHLISGKDPEPIGNEHPVHTPFNSYKTADGFIILSVVHEDFWPNLVKALDLKDLDKEEYKSATGRSKNRVEIDSVLQEIFITNSSDHWLKILNDHRVPCGPVNKLS
;
A
#
# COMPACT_ATOMS: atom_id res chain seq x y z
N LEU A 1 -1.25 11.03 -7.74
CA LEU A 1 -1.14 10.10 -6.60
C LEU A 1 0.17 9.30 -6.61
N THR A 2 0.77 9.06 -7.78
CA THR A 2 2.00 8.27 -7.91
C THR A 2 3.21 9.19 -8.01
N GLY A 3 4.11 9.11 -7.05
CA GLY A 3 5.30 9.94 -6.98
C GLY A 3 5.91 9.94 -5.59
N LEU A 4 7.12 10.47 -5.45
CA LEU A 4 7.79 10.62 -4.16
C LEU A 4 7.19 11.79 -3.35
N ASN A 5 6.80 12.84 -4.05
CA ASN A 5 6.12 14.03 -3.54
C ASN A 5 5.47 14.78 -4.71
N SER A 6 4.82 15.90 -4.46
CA SER A 6 4.13 16.70 -5.48
C SER A 6 5.05 17.28 -6.56
N GLU A 7 6.33 17.46 -6.28
CA GLU A 7 7.33 17.97 -7.23
C GLU A 7 7.92 16.87 -8.11
N ASN A 8 7.82 15.60 -7.69
CA ASN A 8 8.40 14.45 -8.36
C ASN A 8 7.32 13.39 -8.67
N PRO A 9 6.38 13.68 -9.59
CA PRO A 9 5.41 12.70 -10.03
C PRO A 9 6.10 11.57 -10.82
N VAL A 10 5.66 10.34 -10.59
CA VAL A 10 6.22 9.14 -11.25
C VAL A 10 5.10 8.36 -11.92
N LYS A 11 5.36 7.86 -13.12
CA LYS A 11 4.46 6.95 -13.81
C LYS A 11 4.51 5.56 -13.15
N SER A 12 3.36 4.89 -13.04
CA SER A 12 3.33 3.47 -12.66
C SER A 12 4.23 2.63 -13.57
N GLY A 13 4.98 1.71 -12.99
CA GLY A 13 5.87 0.80 -13.73
C GLY A 13 5.12 -0.17 -14.65
N VAL A 14 3.88 -0.51 -14.32
CA VAL A 14 3.00 -1.36 -15.14
C VAL A 14 1.93 -0.51 -15.83
N PRO A 15 1.41 -0.93 -17.00
CA PRO A 15 0.33 -0.23 -17.72
C PRO A 15 -1.01 -0.46 -17.01
N ILE A 16 -1.17 0.15 -15.83
CA ILE A 16 -2.32 -0.10 -14.95
C ILE A 16 -3.66 0.28 -15.60
N SER A 17 -3.68 1.32 -16.46
CA SER A 17 -4.87 1.76 -17.18
C SER A 17 -5.36 0.67 -18.14
N ASP A 18 -4.45 0.11 -18.93
CA ASP A 18 -4.76 -0.95 -19.91
C ASP A 18 -5.22 -2.22 -19.19
N LEU A 19 -4.50 -2.64 -18.16
CA LEU A 19 -4.81 -3.84 -17.39
C LEU A 19 -6.17 -3.72 -16.69
N SER A 20 -6.44 -2.61 -16.03
CA SER A 20 -7.74 -2.40 -15.36
C SER A 20 -8.88 -2.32 -16.35
N THR A 21 -8.71 -1.62 -17.46
CA THR A 21 -9.71 -1.55 -18.52
C THR A 21 -10.07 -2.93 -19.08
N GLY A 22 -9.05 -3.77 -19.31
CA GLY A 22 -9.25 -5.17 -19.72
C GLY A 22 -10.06 -5.98 -18.69
N LEU A 23 -9.76 -5.82 -17.41
CA LEU A 23 -10.51 -6.49 -16.32
C LEU A 23 -11.96 -6.01 -16.24
N PHE A 24 -12.22 -4.71 -16.30
CA PHE A 24 -13.58 -4.17 -16.34
C PHE A 24 -14.34 -4.61 -17.60
N ALA A 25 -13.67 -4.69 -18.76
CA ALA A 25 -14.27 -5.20 -19.99
C ALA A 25 -14.71 -6.66 -19.84
N ILE A 26 -13.86 -7.52 -19.25
CA ILE A 26 -14.22 -8.93 -18.99
C ILE A 26 -15.45 -9.02 -18.07
N ILE A 27 -15.50 -8.24 -17.00
CA ILE A 27 -16.64 -8.21 -16.08
C ILE A 27 -17.91 -7.78 -16.83
N GLY A 28 -17.82 -6.72 -17.64
CA GLY A 28 -18.94 -6.25 -18.45
C GLY A 28 -19.44 -7.31 -19.44
N ILE A 29 -18.52 -7.98 -20.16
CA ILE A 29 -18.86 -9.04 -21.13
C ILE A 29 -19.54 -10.22 -20.43
N LEU A 30 -18.99 -10.71 -19.33
CA LEU A 30 -19.59 -11.82 -18.57
C LEU A 30 -20.98 -11.48 -18.04
N THR A 31 -21.18 -10.25 -17.59
CA THR A 31 -22.47 -9.75 -17.12
C THR A 31 -23.49 -9.70 -18.24
N ALA A 32 -23.09 -9.18 -19.42
CA ALA A 32 -23.96 -9.11 -20.59
C ALA A 32 -24.30 -10.50 -21.17
N LEU A 33 -23.35 -11.44 -21.17
CA LEU A 33 -23.59 -12.82 -21.55
C LEU A 33 -24.58 -13.50 -20.60
N ARG A 34 -24.40 -13.32 -19.29
CA ARG A 34 -25.34 -13.83 -18.28
C ARG A 34 -26.76 -13.30 -18.50
N LYS A 35 -26.89 -11.99 -18.77
CA LYS A 35 -28.18 -11.37 -19.10
C LYS A 35 -28.78 -11.96 -20.37
N LYS A 36 -27.97 -12.13 -21.41
CA LYS A 36 -28.40 -12.73 -22.69
C LYS A 36 -28.92 -14.16 -22.52
N GLU A 37 -28.29 -14.98 -21.69
CA GLU A 37 -28.76 -16.35 -21.38
C GLU A 37 -30.17 -16.36 -20.79
N VAL A 38 -30.51 -15.36 -19.98
CA VAL A 38 -31.84 -15.27 -19.31
C VAL A 38 -32.88 -14.60 -20.22
N THR A 39 -32.49 -13.55 -20.94
CA THR A 39 -33.43 -12.69 -21.69
C THR A 39 -33.45 -12.94 -23.18
N GLY A 40 -32.47 -13.64 -23.74
CA GLY A 40 -32.23 -13.80 -25.17
C GLY A 40 -31.69 -12.52 -25.87
N ILE A 41 -31.51 -11.41 -25.13
CA ILE A 41 -31.17 -10.11 -25.72
C ILE A 41 -29.71 -9.79 -25.38
N GLY A 42 -28.89 -9.48 -26.37
CA GLY A 42 -27.52 -9.00 -26.24
C GLY A 42 -27.48 -7.50 -25.93
N GLU A 43 -26.35 -7.04 -25.43
CA GLU A 43 -26.10 -5.61 -25.10
C GLU A 43 -24.83 -5.09 -25.74
N LYS A 44 -24.80 -3.79 -26.00
CA LYS A 44 -23.59 -3.04 -26.31
C LYS A 44 -22.90 -2.69 -24.97
N ILE A 45 -21.61 -2.96 -24.89
CA ILE A 45 -20.78 -2.62 -23.74
C ILE A 45 -19.84 -1.49 -24.17
N ASP A 46 -19.81 -0.42 -23.40
CA ASP A 46 -18.88 0.70 -23.56
C ASP A 46 -18.01 0.81 -22.31
N ILE A 47 -16.70 0.80 -22.50
CA ILE A 47 -15.72 0.81 -21.41
C ILE A 47 -14.79 1.99 -21.62
N SER A 48 -14.83 2.94 -20.69
CA SER A 48 -13.93 4.07 -20.65
C SER A 48 -12.68 3.74 -19.80
N MET A 49 -11.51 3.91 -20.40
CA MET A 49 -10.24 3.73 -19.72
C MET A 49 -10.09 4.70 -18.53
N LEU A 50 -10.54 5.94 -18.70
CA LEU A 50 -10.50 6.96 -17.64
C LEU A 50 -11.40 6.59 -16.45
N ASP A 51 -12.62 6.10 -16.71
CA ASP A 51 -13.55 5.71 -15.66
C ASP A 51 -13.05 4.47 -14.89
N CYS A 52 -12.42 3.54 -15.60
CA CYS A 52 -11.75 2.40 -14.97
C CYS A 52 -10.63 2.88 -14.01
N GLN A 53 -9.82 3.85 -14.46
CA GLN A 53 -8.78 4.45 -13.60
C GLN A 53 -9.38 5.19 -12.41
N ALA A 54 -10.43 5.97 -12.61
CA ALA A 54 -11.12 6.67 -11.52
C ALA A 54 -11.68 5.69 -10.48
N SER A 55 -12.19 4.54 -10.92
CA SER A 55 -12.69 3.48 -10.02
C SER A 55 -11.59 2.89 -9.13
N LEU A 56 -10.33 2.87 -9.58
CA LEU A 56 -9.20 2.39 -8.80
C LEU A 56 -8.74 3.35 -7.71
N LEU A 57 -9.19 4.60 -7.70
CA LEU A 57 -8.86 5.56 -6.64
C LEU A 57 -9.38 5.12 -5.27
N ASN A 58 -10.47 4.35 -5.24
CA ASN A 58 -11.04 3.74 -4.04
C ASN A 58 -11.16 4.76 -2.88
N TYR A 59 -10.56 4.46 -1.71
CA TYR A 59 -10.62 5.33 -0.54
C TYR A 59 -9.93 6.69 -0.74
N MET A 60 -8.98 6.83 -1.66
CA MET A 60 -8.35 8.12 -1.96
C MET A 60 -9.36 9.11 -2.54
N ALA A 61 -10.25 8.65 -3.43
CA ALA A 61 -11.36 9.48 -3.92
C ALA A 61 -12.33 9.85 -2.78
N THR A 62 -12.64 8.90 -1.91
CA THR A 62 -13.51 9.16 -0.74
C THR A 62 -12.90 10.19 0.21
N MET A 63 -11.59 10.09 0.48
CA MET A 63 -10.88 11.06 1.32
C MET A 63 -10.92 12.47 0.70
N HIS A 64 -10.71 12.58 -0.62
CA HIS A 64 -10.85 13.86 -1.33
C HIS A 64 -12.27 14.43 -1.23
N LEU A 65 -13.28 13.63 -1.55
CA LEU A 65 -14.69 14.06 -1.55
C LEU A 65 -15.17 14.55 -0.16
N ILE A 66 -14.65 13.94 0.91
CA ILE A 66 -15.01 14.35 2.29
C ILE A 66 -14.21 15.56 2.75
N SER A 67 -12.90 15.60 2.47
CA SER A 67 -12.01 16.64 3.00
C SER A 67 -11.91 17.89 2.11
N GLY A 68 -12.24 17.78 0.83
CA GLY A 68 -11.99 18.80 -0.19
C GLY A 68 -10.51 18.99 -0.54
N LYS A 69 -9.61 18.12 -0.03
CA LYS A 69 -8.17 18.21 -0.27
C LYS A 69 -7.73 17.15 -1.27
N ASP A 70 -6.90 17.54 -2.22
CA ASP A 70 -6.29 16.59 -3.14
C ASP A 70 -5.26 15.74 -2.39
N PRO A 71 -5.29 14.40 -2.57
CA PRO A 71 -4.26 13.54 -2.02
C PRO A 71 -2.94 13.76 -2.75
N GLU A 72 -1.89 13.99 -1.98
CA GLU A 72 -0.54 14.15 -2.52
C GLU A 72 0.17 12.81 -2.72
N PRO A 73 1.15 12.75 -3.65
CA PRO A 73 2.05 11.61 -3.73
C PRO A 73 2.94 11.56 -2.48
N ILE A 74 3.01 10.39 -1.86
CA ILE A 74 3.77 10.15 -0.61
C ILE A 74 4.73 8.96 -0.73
N GLY A 75 5.19 8.67 -1.94
CA GLY A 75 6.11 7.55 -2.17
C GLY A 75 5.47 6.19 -1.87
N ASN A 76 6.14 5.41 -1.04
CA ASN A 76 5.69 4.08 -0.62
C ASN A 76 4.91 4.09 0.71
N GLU A 77 4.70 5.28 1.28
CA GLU A 77 3.98 5.44 2.54
C GLU A 77 2.48 5.23 2.38
N HIS A 78 1.81 4.94 3.49
CA HIS A 78 0.36 4.90 3.55
C HIS A 78 -0.18 6.19 4.20
N PRO A 79 -1.27 6.79 3.68
CA PRO A 79 -1.77 8.08 4.20
C PRO A 79 -2.22 8.05 5.67
N VAL A 80 -2.57 6.88 6.19
CA VAL A 80 -3.12 6.73 7.55
C VAL A 80 -2.21 5.89 8.46
N HIS A 81 -1.65 4.79 7.94
CA HIS A 81 -0.93 3.81 8.75
C HIS A 81 0.58 4.09 8.80
N THR A 82 1.17 3.91 9.98
CA THR A 82 2.60 4.03 10.24
C THR A 82 3.02 2.98 11.30
N PRO A 83 4.14 2.26 11.06
CA PRO A 83 4.88 2.18 9.80
C PRO A 83 4.14 1.41 8.70
N PHE A 84 4.17 1.94 7.52
CA PHE A 84 3.78 1.28 6.27
C PHE A 84 4.65 1.85 5.17
N ASN A 85 5.75 1.17 4.86
CA ASN A 85 6.75 1.67 3.93
C ASN A 85 7.64 0.54 3.40
N SER A 86 8.51 0.87 2.44
CA SER A 86 9.64 0.02 2.06
C SER A 86 10.91 0.50 2.74
N TYR A 87 11.69 -0.43 3.29
CA TYR A 87 12.95 -0.14 3.98
C TYR A 87 14.11 -0.86 3.30
N LYS A 88 15.22 -0.13 3.16
CA LYS A 88 16.45 -0.69 2.61
C LYS A 88 17.11 -1.62 3.64
N THR A 89 17.55 -2.77 3.19
CA THR A 89 18.35 -3.73 3.96
C THR A 89 19.79 -3.78 3.43
N ALA A 90 20.63 -4.60 4.00
CA ALA A 90 22.02 -4.76 3.52
C ALA A 90 22.11 -5.26 2.07
N ASP A 91 21.12 -6.02 1.59
CA ASP A 91 21.13 -6.72 0.30
C ASP A 91 19.93 -6.41 -0.61
N GLY A 92 18.98 -5.60 -0.15
CA GLY A 92 17.78 -5.29 -0.94
C GLY A 92 16.80 -4.37 -0.23
N PHE A 93 15.52 -4.73 -0.27
CA PHE A 93 14.44 -4.00 0.37
C PHE A 93 13.40 -4.98 0.94
N ILE A 94 12.79 -4.59 2.04
CA ILE A 94 11.58 -5.22 2.59
C ILE A 94 10.45 -4.21 2.66
N ILE A 95 9.20 -4.72 2.63
CA ILE A 95 8.01 -3.94 2.91
C ILE A 95 7.53 -4.31 4.30
N LEU A 96 7.16 -3.31 5.10
CA LEU A 96 6.55 -3.45 6.41
C LEU A 96 5.18 -2.79 6.40
N SER A 97 4.18 -3.42 7.06
CA SER A 97 2.80 -2.94 7.04
C SER A 97 2.12 -3.11 8.41
N VAL A 98 2.11 -2.06 9.22
CA VAL A 98 1.43 -2.04 10.52
C VAL A 98 0.07 -1.35 10.38
N VAL A 99 -0.92 -2.10 9.91
CA VAL A 99 -2.28 -1.60 9.64
C VAL A 99 -3.26 -1.86 10.78
N HIS A 100 -2.90 -2.69 11.75
CA HIS A 100 -3.71 -2.99 12.93
C HIS A 100 -2.93 -2.71 14.21
N GLU A 101 -3.63 -2.32 15.28
CA GLU A 101 -2.97 -1.92 16.53
C GLU A 101 -2.13 -3.04 17.17
N ASP A 102 -2.55 -4.30 17.04
CA ASP A 102 -1.83 -5.46 17.58
C ASP A 102 -0.46 -5.68 16.93
N PHE A 103 -0.22 -5.17 15.72
CA PHE A 103 1.06 -5.34 15.04
C PHE A 103 2.15 -4.44 15.59
N TRP A 104 1.79 -3.31 16.19
CA TRP A 104 2.76 -2.39 16.76
C TRP A 104 3.55 -3.01 17.94
N PRO A 105 2.91 -3.54 19.00
CA PRO A 105 3.65 -4.20 20.08
C PRO A 105 4.44 -5.41 19.62
N ASN A 106 3.98 -6.12 18.60
CA ASN A 106 4.72 -7.22 18.00
C ASN A 106 6.01 -6.72 17.32
N LEU A 107 5.94 -5.61 16.59
CA LEU A 107 7.10 -4.97 15.95
C LEU A 107 8.11 -4.47 17.01
N VAL A 108 7.62 -3.77 18.03
CA VAL A 108 8.45 -3.28 19.15
C VAL A 108 9.22 -4.43 19.80
N LYS A 109 8.53 -5.56 20.03
CA LYS A 109 9.13 -6.76 20.60
C LYS A 109 10.12 -7.44 19.64
N ALA A 110 9.75 -7.54 18.35
CA ALA A 110 10.58 -8.20 17.33
C ALA A 110 11.94 -7.54 17.16
N LEU A 111 11.98 -6.23 17.26
CA LEU A 111 13.17 -5.42 17.01
C LEU A 111 13.79 -4.82 18.29
N ASP A 112 13.28 -5.16 19.48
CA ASP A 112 13.67 -4.60 20.80
C ASP A 112 13.68 -3.05 20.83
N LEU A 113 12.62 -2.43 20.28
CA LEU A 113 12.49 -0.98 20.06
C LEU A 113 12.12 -0.24 21.37
N LYS A 114 12.99 -0.26 22.37
CA LYS A 114 12.72 0.39 23.68
C LYS A 114 12.43 1.89 23.56
N ASP A 115 13.13 2.57 22.66
CA ASP A 115 12.97 4.02 22.46
C ASP A 115 11.65 4.38 21.76
N LEU A 116 11.01 3.42 21.07
CA LEU A 116 9.72 3.57 20.42
C LEU A 116 8.56 2.92 21.21
N ASP A 117 8.82 2.33 22.39
CA ASP A 117 7.76 1.82 23.27
C ASP A 117 7.17 2.95 24.13
N LYS A 118 6.67 3.97 23.44
CA LYS A 118 6.05 5.16 24.07
C LYS A 118 4.53 5.04 24.03
N GLU A 119 3.86 5.60 25.04
CA GLU A 119 2.38 5.58 25.13
C GLU A 119 1.72 6.21 23.89
N GLU A 120 2.31 7.31 23.40
CA GLU A 120 1.80 8.00 22.20
C GLU A 120 1.83 7.14 20.92
N TYR A 121 2.74 6.15 20.83
CA TYR A 121 2.88 5.28 19.65
C TYR A 121 1.97 4.05 19.70
N LYS A 122 1.25 3.84 20.79
CA LYS A 122 0.26 2.75 20.87
C LYS A 122 -0.94 2.98 19.95
N SER A 123 -1.24 4.22 19.58
CA SER A 123 -2.31 4.55 18.65
C SER A 123 -1.79 4.82 17.22
N ALA A 124 -2.57 4.45 16.20
CA ALA A 124 -2.26 4.75 14.80
C ALA A 124 -2.07 6.26 14.56
N THR A 125 -2.90 7.09 15.20
CA THR A 125 -2.80 8.55 15.10
C THR A 125 -1.48 9.08 15.69
N GLY A 126 -1.06 8.54 16.82
CA GLY A 126 0.22 8.92 17.45
C GLY A 126 1.40 8.54 16.56
N ARG A 127 1.41 7.32 16.01
CA ARG A 127 2.45 6.88 15.07
C ARG A 127 2.47 7.72 13.80
N SER A 128 1.32 8.03 13.23
CA SER A 128 1.23 8.85 12.01
C SER A 128 1.78 10.27 12.21
N LYS A 129 1.59 10.87 13.38
CA LYS A 129 2.17 12.18 13.72
C LYS A 129 3.68 12.16 13.85
N ASN A 130 4.25 11.03 14.25
CA ASN A 130 5.67 10.84 14.51
C ASN A 130 6.34 9.95 13.45
N ARG A 131 5.76 9.88 12.25
CA ARG A 131 6.19 9.02 11.14
C ARG A 131 7.67 9.13 10.85
N VAL A 132 8.17 10.35 10.69
CA VAL A 132 9.57 10.61 10.31
C VAL A 132 10.54 10.00 11.33
N GLU A 133 10.27 10.14 12.63
CA GLU A 133 11.08 9.54 13.69
C GLU A 133 11.04 8.01 13.61
N ILE A 134 9.83 7.44 13.51
CA ILE A 134 9.64 5.99 13.48
C ILE A 134 10.33 5.37 12.25
N ASP A 135 10.11 5.94 11.07
CA ASP A 135 10.68 5.42 9.82
C ASP A 135 12.21 5.56 9.79
N SER A 136 12.77 6.64 10.38
CA SER A 136 14.22 6.82 10.50
C SER A 136 14.85 5.74 11.38
N VAL A 137 14.30 5.49 12.56
CA VAL A 137 14.80 4.44 13.48
C VAL A 137 14.70 3.05 12.80
N LEU A 138 13.60 2.75 12.17
CA LEU A 138 13.42 1.47 11.48
C LEU A 138 14.41 1.31 10.32
N GLN A 139 14.66 2.37 9.55
CA GLN A 139 15.63 2.35 8.46
C GLN A 139 17.06 2.10 8.96
N GLU A 140 17.46 2.73 10.07
CA GLU A 140 18.78 2.51 10.70
C GLU A 140 18.96 1.06 11.17
N ILE A 141 17.90 0.42 11.63
CA ILE A 141 17.93 -0.99 12.04
C ILE A 141 17.98 -1.90 10.81
N PHE A 142 17.08 -1.73 9.84
CA PHE A 142 16.95 -2.67 8.73
C PHE A 142 18.17 -2.70 7.82
N ILE A 143 18.92 -1.60 7.69
CA ILE A 143 20.13 -1.58 6.87
C ILE A 143 21.27 -2.46 7.42
N THR A 144 21.19 -2.88 8.69
CA THR A 144 22.28 -3.62 9.37
C THR A 144 22.34 -5.09 8.99
N ASN A 145 21.27 -5.68 8.44
CA ASN A 145 21.23 -7.10 8.08
C ASN A 145 20.50 -7.34 6.74
N SER A 146 20.55 -8.60 6.28
CA SER A 146 19.89 -9.04 5.05
C SER A 146 18.36 -9.01 5.15
N SER A 147 17.72 -8.95 4.00
CA SER A 147 16.25 -9.05 3.86
C SER A 147 15.73 -10.34 4.51
N ASP A 148 16.36 -11.49 4.24
CA ASP A 148 15.95 -12.79 4.80
C ASP A 148 16.02 -12.82 6.33
N HIS A 149 17.07 -12.21 6.91
CA HIS A 149 17.21 -12.11 8.36
C HIS A 149 16.02 -11.36 8.98
N TRP A 150 15.70 -10.19 8.44
CA TRP A 150 14.61 -9.38 8.97
C TRP A 150 13.24 -10.00 8.72
N LEU A 151 12.99 -10.54 7.54
CA LEU A 151 11.73 -11.22 7.22
C LEU A 151 11.47 -12.39 8.17
N LYS A 152 12.52 -13.15 8.51
CA LYS A 152 12.38 -14.26 9.49
C LYS A 152 11.95 -13.73 10.86
N ILE A 153 12.64 -12.72 11.41
CA ILE A 153 12.33 -12.14 12.72
C ILE A 153 10.91 -11.57 12.75
N LEU A 154 10.54 -10.80 11.73
CA LEU A 154 9.23 -10.16 11.65
C LEU A 154 8.09 -11.19 11.54
N ASN A 155 8.27 -12.23 10.72
CA ASN A 155 7.29 -13.31 10.56
C ASN A 155 7.15 -14.13 11.85
N ASP A 156 8.26 -14.46 12.54
CA ASP A 156 8.25 -15.18 13.82
C ASP A 156 7.42 -14.42 14.89
N HIS A 157 7.38 -13.08 14.79
CA HIS A 157 6.58 -12.21 15.66
C HIS A 157 5.24 -11.78 15.06
N ARG A 158 4.82 -12.37 13.93
CA ARG A 158 3.53 -12.07 13.26
C ARG A 158 3.38 -10.60 12.88
N VAL A 159 4.46 -9.96 12.46
CA VAL A 159 4.45 -8.61 11.89
C VAL A 159 4.31 -8.72 10.38
N PRO A 160 3.27 -8.12 9.77
CA PRO A 160 3.09 -8.19 8.32
C PRO A 160 4.25 -7.53 7.58
N CYS A 161 4.97 -8.33 6.81
CA CYS A 161 6.12 -7.91 6.01
C CYS A 161 6.25 -8.77 4.75
N GLY A 162 7.03 -8.29 3.80
CA GLY A 162 7.32 -9.03 2.59
C GLY A 162 8.58 -8.55 1.87
N PRO A 163 9.20 -9.37 1.01
CA PRO A 163 10.33 -8.97 0.21
C PRO A 163 9.90 -8.09 -0.97
N VAL A 164 10.80 -7.22 -1.44
CA VAL A 164 10.67 -6.59 -2.76
C VAL A 164 11.36 -7.50 -3.77
N ASN A 165 10.56 -8.30 -4.47
CA ASN A 165 11.04 -9.30 -5.40
C ASN A 165 11.46 -8.70 -6.75
N LYS A 166 12.47 -9.34 -7.37
CA LYS A 166 12.81 -9.15 -8.78
C LYS A 166 12.03 -10.17 -9.64
N LEU A 167 12.00 -9.94 -10.94
CA LEU A 167 11.37 -10.89 -11.89
C LEU A 167 12.26 -12.10 -12.21
N SER A 168 13.52 -12.06 -11.83
CA SER A 168 14.51 -13.13 -12.05
C SER A 168 14.48 -14.17 -10.96
#